data_d663a39a82861e3131136e3232475ba5
#
_entry.id   d663a39a82861e3131136e3232475ba5
#
_cell.length_a   1.000
_cell.length_b   1.000
_cell.length_c   1.000
_cell.angle_alpha   90.00
_cell.angle_beta   90.00
_cell.angle_gamma   90.00
#
_symmetry.space_group_name_H-M   'P 1'
#
loop_
_entity.id
_entity.type
_entity.pdbx_description
1 polymer ?
#
loop_
_entity_poly.entity_id
_entity_poly.type
_entity_poly.pdbx_seq_one_letter_code
_entity_poly.pdbx_strand_id
1 'polypeptide(L)'
;MGKSRAGAVSMEMVELIAKKAGEVAAERAIEMFKNQEDKEKKERFDRRYRNTKLLLEHYRDFSEYGEKAIYRIYEELDEDIIDIIEMMEGRRSDKDGKVESIERGVMRTRVIMNHVNAMLEVYKKSCIESPNQEEKRRYRVIEGLYLCGNPKSVQEIAEEEFINERTVYKDVKAACKRLTALIFGIDGFER
;
A
#
# COMPACT_ATOMS: atom_id res chain seq x y z
N MET A 1 -41.01 -63.05 -1.33
CA MET A 1 -41.48 -61.67 -1.62
C MET A 1 -41.35 -60.83 -0.38
N GLY A 2 -40.22 -60.13 -0.21
CA GLY A 2 -39.97 -59.24 0.86
C GLY A 2 -40.13 -57.79 0.39
N LYS A 3 -41.20 -57.13 0.80
CA LYS A 3 -41.41 -55.71 0.54
C LYS A 3 -40.49 -54.91 1.50
N SER A 4 -39.45 -54.28 0.94
CA SER A 4 -38.67 -53.27 1.63
C SER A 4 -39.58 -52.12 2.05
N ARG A 5 -39.78 -51.93 3.33
CA ARG A 5 -40.38 -50.70 3.89
C ARG A 5 -39.33 -49.60 3.81
N ALA A 6 -39.41 -48.79 2.80
CA ALA A 6 -38.76 -47.47 2.82
C ALA A 6 -39.41 -46.67 3.96
N GLY A 7 -38.65 -46.41 5.05
CA GLY A 7 -39.14 -45.64 6.19
C GLY A 7 -39.50 -44.22 5.73
N ALA A 8 -40.76 -43.87 5.88
CA ALA A 8 -41.22 -42.52 5.63
C ALA A 8 -40.50 -41.56 6.62
N VAL A 9 -39.68 -40.63 6.12
CA VAL A 9 -39.06 -39.59 6.89
C VAL A 9 -40.17 -38.69 7.45
N SER A 10 -40.23 -38.50 8.77
CA SER A 10 -41.28 -37.67 9.37
C SER A 10 -41.09 -36.20 8.96
N MET A 11 -42.18 -35.45 8.81
CA MET A 11 -42.16 -34.01 8.49
C MET A 11 -41.27 -33.23 9.48
N GLU A 12 -41.27 -33.53 10.74
CA GLU A 12 -40.42 -32.95 11.78
C GLU A 12 -38.93 -33.16 11.48
N MET A 13 -38.54 -34.30 10.97
CA MET A 13 -37.15 -34.60 10.59
C MET A 13 -36.72 -33.83 9.38
N VAL A 14 -37.62 -33.62 8.41
CA VAL A 14 -37.36 -32.78 7.21
C VAL A 14 -37.17 -31.33 7.63
N GLU A 15 -38.01 -30.79 8.50
CA GLU A 15 -37.88 -29.43 9.03
C GLU A 15 -36.56 -29.23 9.80
N LEU A 16 -36.18 -30.19 10.63
CA LEU A 16 -34.93 -30.13 11.38
C LEU A 16 -33.71 -30.14 10.48
N ILE A 17 -33.73 -30.98 9.44
CA ILE A 17 -32.65 -31.04 8.45
C ILE A 17 -32.57 -29.71 7.66
N ALA A 18 -33.73 -29.19 7.22
CA ALA A 18 -33.80 -27.94 6.49
C ALA A 18 -33.27 -26.75 7.34
N LYS A 19 -33.65 -26.68 8.63
CA LYS A 19 -33.16 -25.66 9.54
C LYS A 19 -31.63 -25.76 9.71
N LYS A 20 -31.10 -26.96 9.99
CA LYS A 20 -29.66 -27.17 10.14
C LYS A 20 -28.90 -26.87 8.87
N ALA A 21 -29.42 -27.27 7.71
CA ALA A 21 -28.81 -26.95 6.42
C ALA A 21 -28.76 -25.43 6.16
N GLY A 22 -29.83 -24.69 6.54
CA GLY A 22 -29.89 -23.23 6.47
C GLY A 22 -28.88 -22.55 7.39
N GLU A 23 -28.76 -23.03 8.64
CA GLU A 23 -27.78 -22.51 9.60
C GLU A 23 -26.33 -22.69 9.08
N VAL A 24 -25.98 -23.91 8.63
CA VAL A 24 -24.65 -24.20 8.06
C VAL A 24 -24.37 -23.40 6.80
N ALA A 25 -25.38 -23.22 5.94
CA ALA A 25 -25.22 -22.41 4.72
C ALA A 25 -25.00 -20.94 5.07
N ALA A 26 -25.71 -20.39 6.05
CA ALA A 26 -25.53 -19.02 6.52
C ALA A 26 -24.14 -18.81 7.15
N GLU A 27 -23.68 -19.72 7.99
CA GLU A 27 -22.33 -19.67 8.58
C GLU A 27 -21.24 -19.68 7.51
N ARG A 28 -21.34 -20.56 6.53
CA ARG A 28 -20.38 -20.63 5.42
C ARG A 28 -20.39 -19.36 4.57
N ALA A 29 -21.58 -18.83 4.29
CA ALA A 29 -21.69 -17.57 3.54
C ALA A 29 -21.00 -16.41 4.30
N ILE A 30 -21.22 -16.27 5.61
CA ILE A 30 -20.57 -15.26 6.45
C ILE A 30 -19.05 -15.44 6.45
N GLU A 31 -18.58 -16.68 6.58
CA GLU A 31 -17.15 -16.98 6.54
C GLU A 31 -16.53 -16.62 5.16
N MET A 32 -17.20 -16.96 4.07
CA MET A 32 -16.76 -16.59 2.72
C MET A 32 -16.70 -15.08 2.53
N PHE A 33 -17.70 -14.32 2.99
CA PHE A 33 -17.70 -12.86 2.94
C PHE A 33 -16.54 -12.26 3.74
N LYS A 34 -16.27 -12.74 4.95
CA LYS A 34 -15.14 -12.28 5.76
C LYS A 34 -13.80 -12.56 5.06
N ASN A 35 -13.62 -13.77 4.56
CA ASN A 35 -12.40 -14.16 3.85
C ASN A 35 -12.18 -13.31 2.59
N GLN A 36 -13.26 -12.98 1.85
CA GLN A 36 -13.19 -12.11 0.69
C GLN A 36 -12.82 -10.67 1.08
N GLU A 37 -13.45 -10.14 2.12
CA GLU A 37 -13.15 -8.79 2.65
C GLU A 37 -11.70 -8.68 3.13
N ASP A 38 -11.18 -9.67 3.84
CA ASP A 38 -9.80 -9.70 4.32
C ASP A 38 -8.81 -9.81 3.16
N LYS A 39 -9.13 -10.58 2.12
CA LYS A 39 -8.33 -10.66 0.90
C LYS A 39 -8.25 -9.32 0.19
N GLU A 40 -9.38 -8.64 0.01
CA GLU A 40 -9.43 -7.31 -0.62
C GLU A 40 -8.69 -6.24 0.18
N LYS A 41 -8.76 -6.28 1.51
CA LYS A 41 -8.00 -5.38 2.40
C LYS A 41 -6.50 -5.61 2.23
N LYS A 42 -6.07 -6.87 2.19
CA LYS A 42 -4.66 -7.21 1.98
C LYS A 42 -4.15 -6.76 0.61
N GLU A 43 -4.90 -7.02 -0.45
CA GLU A 43 -4.54 -6.59 -1.81
C GLU A 43 -4.45 -5.06 -1.93
N ARG A 44 -5.33 -4.32 -1.26
CA ARG A 44 -5.27 -2.85 -1.17
C ARG A 44 -4.03 -2.39 -0.42
N PHE A 45 -3.70 -3.01 0.71
CA PHE A 45 -2.50 -2.69 1.46
C PHE A 45 -1.24 -2.96 0.64
N ASP A 46 -1.12 -4.14 0.02
CA ASP A 46 0.04 -4.52 -0.78
C ASP A 46 0.28 -3.56 -1.96
N ARG A 47 -0.78 -3.07 -2.59
CA ARG A 47 -0.73 -2.07 -3.66
C ARG A 47 -0.22 -0.73 -3.14
N ARG A 48 -0.76 -0.23 -2.03
CA ARG A 48 -0.33 1.02 -1.40
C ARG A 48 1.11 0.96 -0.89
N TYR A 49 1.50 -0.17 -0.35
CA TYR A 49 2.88 -0.41 0.07
C TYR A 49 3.86 -0.34 -1.12
N ARG A 50 3.54 -0.98 -2.24
CA ARG A 50 4.35 -0.87 -3.47
C ARG A 50 4.43 0.58 -3.94
N ASN A 51 3.32 1.29 -3.96
CA ASN A 51 3.27 2.69 -4.35
C ASN A 51 4.13 3.58 -3.44
N THR A 52 4.10 3.36 -2.12
CA THR A 52 4.97 4.08 -1.18
C THR A 52 6.44 3.84 -1.51
N LYS A 53 6.81 2.60 -1.81
CA LYS A 53 8.18 2.25 -2.17
C LYS A 53 8.61 2.95 -3.47
N LEU A 54 7.78 2.91 -4.51
CA LEU A 54 8.03 3.60 -5.77
C LEU A 54 8.14 5.12 -5.59
N LEU A 55 7.26 5.74 -4.79
CA LEU A 55 7.33 7.15 -4.47
C LEU A 55 8.66 7.53 -3.80
N LEU A 56 9.19 6.69 -2.92
CA LEU A 56 10.49 6.91 -2.30
C LEU A 56 11.64 6.71 -3.29
N GLU A 57 11.60 5.68 -4.12
CA GLU A 57 12.62 5.39 -5.15
C GLU A 57 12.76 6.55 -6.14
N HIS A 58 11.66 7.20 -6.49
CA HIS A 58 11.63 8.35 -7.41
C HIS A 58 11.48 9.71 -6.71
N TYR A 59 11.62 9.75 -5.38
CA TYR A 59 11.39 10.97 -4.60
C TYR A 59 12.24 12.15 -5.06
N ARG A 60 13.52 11.90 -5.38
CA ARG A 60 14.44 12.93 -5.83
C ARG A 60 14.06 13.48 -7.21
N ASP A 61 13.68 12.59 -8.12
CA ASP A 61 13.25 12.97 -9.45
C ASP A 61 12.04 13.90 -9.35
N PHE A 62 11.06 13.55 -8.53
CA PHE A 62 9.89 14.39 -8.27
C PHE A 62 10.23 15.71 -7.57
N SER A 63 11.22 15.72 -6.68
CA SER A 63 11.58 16.90 -5.87
C SER A 63 12.52 17.86 -6.62
N GLU A 64 13.47 17.34 -7.40
CA GLU A 64 14.54 18.12 -8.02
C GLU A 64 14.10 18.77 -9.33
N TYR A 65 13.29 18.08 -10.10
CA TYR A 65 12.95 18.52 -11.45
C TYR A 65 11.60 19.22 -11.57
N GLY A 66 10.74 19.18 -10.55
CA GLY A 66 9.44 19.86 -10.55
C GLY A 66 8.66 19.67 -11.86
N GLU A 67 8.31 20.78 -12.54
CA GLU A 67 7.57 20.74 -13.80
C GLU A 67 8.32 20.05 -14.93
N LYS A 68 9.66 20.16 -14.99
CA LYS A 68 10.48 19.56 -16.05
C LYS A 68 10.65 18.05 -15.90
N ALA A 69 10.65 17.53 -14.70
CA ALA A 69 10.75 16.09 -14.46
C ALA A 69 9.51 15.35 -14.92
N ILE A 70 8.36 15.97 -14.75
CA ILE A 70 7.09 15.39 -15.19
C ILE A 70 7.11 15.15 -16.70
N TYR A 71 7.65 16.06 -17.49
CA TYR A 71 7.83 15.86 -18.94
C TYR A 71 8.71 14.65 -19.25
N ARG A 72 9.84 14.47 -18.54
CA ARG A 72 10.73 13.31 -18.73
C ARG A 72 10.10 12.02 -18.23
N ILE A 73 9.41 12.09 -17.12
CA ILE A 73 8.73 10.94 -16.52
C ILE A 73 7.64 10.39 -17.44
N TYR A 74 6.84 11.26 -18.07
CA TYR A 74 5.86 10.82 -19.08
C TYR A 74 6.48 10.24 -20.36
N GLU A 75 7.74 10.57 -20.68
CA GLU A 75 8.45 10.00 -21.81
C GLU A 75 9.24 8.72 -21.47
N GLU A 76 9.71 8.57 -20.22
CA GLU A 76 10.65 7.53 -19.82
C GLU A 76 10.06 6.49 -18.85
N LEU A 77 8.92 6.77 -18.21
CA LEU A 77 8.37 5.88 -17.17
C LEU A 77 7.21 5.03 -17.66
N ASP A 78 7.30 3.78 -17.21
CA ASP A 78 6.25 2.76 -17.28
C ASP A 78 4.89 3.26 -16.77
N GLU A 79 3.82 2.66 -17.28
CA GLU A 79 2.41 2.85 -16.89
C GLU A 79 2.19 2.83 -15.37
N ASP A 80 3.07 2.22 -14.60
CA ASP A 80 2.97 2.04 -13.14
C ASP A 80 2.96 3.36 -12.34
N ILE A 81 3.67 4.42 -12.80
CA ILE A 81 3.67 5.72 -12.07
C ILE A 81 2.46 6.55 -12.43
N ILE A 82 2.00 6.47 -13.67
CA ILE A 82 0.73 7.07 -14.08
C ILE A 82 -0.39 6.46 -13.27
N ASP A 83 -0.38 5.14 -13.09
CA ASP A 83 -1.33 4.41 -12.24
C ASP A 83 -1.28 4.85 -10.77
N ILE A 84 -0.10 5.17 -10.21
CA ILE A 84 0.03 5.71 -8.85
C ILE A 84 -0.67 7.06 -8.74
N ILE A 85 -0.44 7.95 -9.69
CA ILE A 85 -1.05 9.29 -9.70
C ILE A 85 -2.56 9.18 -9.87
N GLU A 86 -3.05 8.36 -10.80
CA GLU A 86 -4.46 8.12 -11.04
C GLU A 86 -5.17 7.44 -9.85
N MET A 87 -4.46 6.51 -9.17
CA MET A 87 -5.02 5.82 -8.00
C MET A 87 -5.14 6.73 -6.78
N MET A 88 -4.23 7.68 -6.59
CA MET A 88 -4.33 8.66 -5.49
C MET A 88 -5.50 9.62 -5.71
N GLU A 89 -5.93 9.85 -6.94
CA GLU A 89 -7.04 10.75 -7.28
C GLU A 89 -8.40 10.06 -7.41
N GLY A 90 -8.45 8.74 -7.51
CA GLY A 90 -9.70 7.99 -7.69
C GLY A 90 -10.40 8.23 -9.03
N ARG A 91 -9.74 8.79 -10.04
CA ARG A 91 -10.29 9.07 -11.37
C ARG A 91 -9.51 8.35 -12.47
N ARG A 92 -10.23 7.75 -13.41
CA ARG A 92 -9.68 7.34 -14.70
C ARG A 92 -9.64 8.56 -15.62
N SER A 93 -8.48 8.80 -16.25
CA SER A 93 -8.28 9.88 -17.22
C SER A 93 -9.10 9.62 -18.48
N ASP A 94 -9.92 10.60 -18.88
CA ASP A 94 -10.57 10.64 -20.18
C ASP A 94 -9.60 11.27 -21.20
N LYS A 95 -9.51 10.71 -22.40
CA LYS A 95 -8.40 10.88 -23.36
C LYS A 95 -8.40 12.17 -24.18
N ASP A 96 -9.02 13.26 -23.77
CA ASP A 96 -9.12 14.48 -24.56
C ASP A 96 -8.17 15.60 -24.10
N GLY A 97 -7.18 15.89 -24.94
CA GLY A 97 -6.32 17.08 -24.85
C GLY A 97 -4.94 16.86 -24.22
N LYS A 98 -3.94 16.50 -25.05
CA LYS A 98 -2.57 16.22 -24.57
C LYS A 98 -1.93 17.35 -23.73
N VAL A 99 -2.19 18.62 -24.02
CA VAL A 99 -1.60 19.75 -23.28
C VAL A 99 -2.31 19.97 -21.94
N GLU A 100 -3.64 19.93 -21.90
CA GLU A 100 -4.41 20.01 -20.65
C GLU A 100 -4.15 18.82 -19.71
N SER A 101 -3.85 17.63 -20.26
CA SER A 101 -3.51 16.48 -19.44
C SER A 101 -2.14 16.61 -18.78
N ILE A 102 -1.17 17.25 -19.47
CA ILE A 102 0.17 17.52 -18.94
C ILE A 102 0.09 18.54 -17.81
N GLU A 103 -0.59 19.68 -18.00
CA GLU A 103 -0.75 20.70 -16.97
C GLU A 103 -1.47 20.15 -15.72
N ARG A 104 -2.51 19.35 -15.92
CA ARG A 104 -3.19 18.65 -14.83
C ARG A 104 -2.27 17.65 -14.12
N GLY A 105 -1.46 16.89 -14.88
CA GLY A 105 -0.45 15.98 -14.33
C GLY A 105 0.56 16.70 -13.44
N VAL A 106 1.08 17.86 -13.89
CA VAL A 106 2.01 18.71 -13.14
C VAL A 106 1.40 19.18 -11.81
N MET A 107 0.19 19.72 -11.86
CA MET A 107 -0.50 20.19 -10.65
C MET A 107 -0.78 19.07 -9.66
N ARG A 108 -1.16 17.91 -10.15
CA ARG A 108 -1.40 16.69 -9.34
C ARG A 108 -0.14 16.24 -8.65
N THR A 109 0.96 16.08 -9.38
CA THR A 109 2.23 15.67 -8.79
C THR A 109 2.69 16.64 -7.72
N ARG A 110 2.53 17.94 -7.93
CA ARG A 110 2.85 18.95 -6.91
C ARG A 110 2.01 18.76 -5.63
N VAL A 111 0.71 18.54 -5.75
CA VAL A 111 -0.18 18.28 -4.61
C VAL A 111 0.22 17.01 -3.88
N ILE A 112 0.51 15.94 -4.63
CA ILE A 112 0.93 14.65 -4.07
C ILE A 112 2.27 14.81 -3.35
N MET A 113 3.26 15.45 -3.97
CA MET A 113 4.58 15.65 -3.36
C MET A 113 4.51 16.54 -2.11
N ASN A 114 3.68 17.58 -2.10
CA ASN A 114 3.44 18.37 -0.90
C ASN A 114 2.87 17.51 0.25
N HIS A 115 1.92 16.61 -0.07
CA HIS A 115 1.38 15.68 0.92
C HIS A 115 2.44 14.67 1.39
N VAL A 116 3.19 14.08 0.47
CA VAL A 116 4.28 13.14 0.79
C VAL A 116 5.32 13.82 1.69
N ASN A 117 5.75 15.05 1.36
CA ASN A 117 6.70 15.82 2.16
C ASN A 117 6.15 16.08 3.57
N ALA A 118 4.88 16.48 3.69
CA ALA A 118 4.26 16.66 5.00
C ALA A 118 4.25 15.36 5.82
N MET A 119 3.97 14.21 5.20
CA MET A 119 3.98 12.91 5.88
C MET A 119 5.40 12.44 6.23
N LEU A 120 6.39 12.74 5.41
CA LEU A 120 7.80 12.50 5.72
C LEU A 120 8.26 13.33 6.94
N GLU A 121 7.86 14.59 7.06
CA GLU A 121 8.14 15.42 8.23
C GLU A 121 7.47 14.87 9.50
N VAL A 122 6.22 14.42 9.42
CA VAL A 122 5.54 13.73 10.53
C VAL A 122 6.29 12.46 10.94
N TYR A 123 6.72 11.66 9.95
CA TYR A 123 7.50 10.45 10.19
C TYR A 123 8.85 10.78 10.85
N LYS A 124 9.58 11.74 10.33
CA LYS A 124 10.85 12.26 10.89
C LYS A 124 10.70 12.63 12.33
N LYS A 125 9.74 13.49 12.64
CA LYS A 125 9.47 13.95 14.01
C LYS A 125 9.18 12.78 14.94
N SER A 126 8.28 11.86 14.53
CA SER A 126 7.95 10.67 15.31
C SER A 126 9.19 9.78 15.57
N CYS A 127 10.08 9.63 14.59
CA CYS A 127 11.31 8.86 14.76
C CYS A 127 12.32 9.53 15.68
N ILE A 128 12.50 10.86 15.57
CA ILE A 128 13.46 11.63 16.39
C ILE A 128 13.01 11.67 17.86
N GLU A 129 11.73 11.85 18.11
CA GLU A 129 11.15 11.92 19.47
C GLU A 129 11.03 10.52 20.11
N SER A 130 11.15 9.45 19.34
CA SER A 130 11.05 8.08 19.87
C SER A 130 12.22 7.77 20.82
N PRO A 131 11.95 7.11 21.96
CA PRO A 131 13.02 6.57 22.81
C PRO A 131 13.75 5.40 22.17
N ASN A 132 13.17 4.78 21.11
CA ASN A 132 13.72 3.62 20.44
C ASN A 132 14.78 4.02 19.40
N GLN A 133 16.02 3.59 19.60
CA GLN A 133 17.12 3.87 18.68
C GLN A 133 16.93 3.25 17.29
N GLU A 134 16.19 2.14 17.20
CA GLU A 134 15.87 1.54 15.89
C GLU A 134 14.96 2.44 15.06
N GLU A 135 14.01 3.15 15.68
CA GLU A 135 13.13 4.06 14.93
C GLU A 135 13.93 5.27 14.41
N LYS A 136 14.84 5.81 15.21
CA LYS A 136 15.76 6.88 14.77
C LYS A 136 16.62 6.40 13.61
N ARG A 137 17.18 5.19 13.70
CA ARG A 137 17.96 4.58 12.61
C ARG A 137 17.13 4.40 11.35
N ARG A 138 15.90 3.92 11.46
CA ARG A 138 14.99 3.73 10.30
C ARG A 138 14.79 5.01 9.51
N TYR A 139 14.64 6.15 10.20
CA TYR A 139 14.54 7.42 9.51
C TYR A 139 15.85 7.75 8.77
N ARG A 140 17.02 7.63 9.40
CA ARG A 140 18.31 7.88 8.75
C ARG A 140 18.57 6.98 7.56
N VAL A 141 18.14 5.72 7.62
CA VAL A 141 18.19 4.77 6.50
C VAL A 141 17.37 5.27 5.31
N ILE A 142 16.12 5.70 5.54
CA ILE A 142 15.27 6.24 4.47
C ILE A 142 15.83 7.55 3.94
N GLU A 143 16.29 8.44 4.80
CA GLU A 143 16.91 9.71 4.41
C GLU A 143 18.13 9.49 3.53
N GLY A 144 19.03 8.59 3.92
CA GLY A 144 20.26 8.28 3.17
C GLY A 144 19.99 7.61 1.84
N LEU A 145 19.06 6.67 1.76
CA LEU A 145 18.77 5.94 0.52
C LEU A 145 17.99 6.79 -0.49
N TYR A 146 16.99 7.57 -0.04
CA TYR A 146 15.97 8.10 -0.93
C TYR A 146 15.83 9.62 -0.91
N LEU A 147 16.04 10.29 0.23
CA LEU A 147 15.64 11.69 0.40
C LEU A 147 16.79 12.68 0.21
N CYS A 148 18.01 12.30 0.54
CA CYS A 148 19.16 13.20 0.39
C CYS A 148 19.57 13.40 -1.08
N GLY A 149 20.12 14.58 -1.39
CA GLY A 149 20.58 14.91 -2.75
C GLY A 149 21.71 14.00 -3.27
N ASN A 150 22.51 13.43 -2.37
CA ASN A 150 23.53 12.43 -2.71
C ASN A 150 23.16 11.08 -2.09
N PRO A 151 22.53 10.17 -2.85
CA PRO A 151 22.04 8.89 -2.31
C PRO A 151 23.18 7.99 -1.93
N LYS A 152 23.05 7.37 -0.77
CA LYS A 152 23.96 6.35 -0.28
C LYS A 152 23.52 4.96 -0.74
N SER A 153 24.47 4.08 -0.95
CA SER A 153 24.21 2.66 -1.16
C SER A 153 23.81 1.97 0.15
N VAL A 154 23.19 0.80 0.02
CA VAL A 154 22.85 -0.05 1.19
C VAL A 154 24.10 -0.39 2.00
N GLN A 155 25.23 -0.63 1.33
CA GLN A 155 26.50 -0.95 1.95
C GLN A 155 27.03 0.23 2.76
N GLU A 156 27.06 1.43 2.20
CA GLU A 156 27.51 2.65 2.92
C GLU A 156 26.68 2.90 4.17
N ILE A 157 25.36 2.74 4.10
CA ILE A 157 24.47 2.89 5.26
C ILE A 157 24.73 1.79 6.30
N ALA A 158 24.97 0.54 5.86
CA ALA A 158 25.28 -0.56 6.77
C ALA A 158 26.58 -0.30 7.55
N GLU A 159 27.59 0.27 6.88
CA GLU A 159 28.86 0.65 7.50
C GLU A 159 28.68 1.84 8.48
N GLU A 160 27.97 2.90 8.06
CA GLU A 160 27.73 4.10 8.91
C GLU A 160 26.91 3.80 10.17
N GLU A 161 25.90 2.93 10.06
CA GLU A 161 25.02 2.58 11.20
C GLU A 161 25.52 1.36 11.99
N PHE A 162 26.68 0.79 11.61
CA PHE A 162 27.27 -0.41 12.24
C PHE A 162 26.29 -1.60 12.28
N ILE A 163 25.59 -1.84 11.17
CA ILE A 163 24.63 -2.93 11.00
C ILE A 163 24.94 -3.73 9.73
N ASN A 164 24.30 -4.88 9.54
CA ASN A 164 24.41 -5.60 8.27
C ASN A 164 23.35 -5.12 7.26
N GLU A 165 23.61 -5.30 5.97
CA GLU A 165 22.71 -4.92 4.88
C GLU A 165 21.29 -5.51 5.04
N ARG A 166 21.18 -6.74 5.56
CA ARG A 166 19.87 -7.36 5.83
C ARG A 166 19.06 -6.54 6.84
N THR A 167 19.70 -5.86 7.78
CA THR A 167 19.04 -4.98 8.74
C THR A 167 18.60 -3.70 8.04
N VAL A 168 19.40 -3.16 7.11
CA VAL A 168 18.98 -2.01 6.28
C VAL A 168 17.69 -2.33 5.53
N TYR A 169 17.60 -3.48 4.86
CA TYR A 169 16.37 -3.88 4.16
C TYR A 169 15.17 -4.08 5.10
N LYS A 170 15.39 -4.58 6.33
CA LYS A 170 14.31 -4.67 7.33
C LYS A 170 13.84 -3.29 7.77
N ASP A 171 14.76 -2.37 7.97
CA ASP A 171 14.45 -0.99 8.37
C ASP A 171 13.70 -0.27 7.26
N VAL A 172 14.10 -0.41 5.98
CA VAL A 172 13.36 0.09 4.82
C VAL A 172 11.94 -0.47 4.80
N LYS A 173 11.78 -1.80 4.96
CA LYS A 173 10.46 -2.43 4.97
C LYS A 173 9.57 -1.88 6.10
N ALA A 174 10.11 -1.72 7.30
CA ALA A 174 9.37 -1.19 8.44
C ALA A 174 8.99 0.29 8.24
N ALA A 175 9.91 1.10 7.73
CA ALA A 175 9.68 2.49 7.40
C ALA A 175 8.61 2.66 6.31
N CYS A 176 8.70 1.89 5.21
CA CYS A 176 7.70 1.91 4.14
C CYS A 176 6.30 1.55 4.66
N LYS A 177 6.16 0.56 5.53
CA LYS A 177 4.87 0.23 6.16
C LYS A 177 4.29 1.41 6.95
N ARG A 178 5.12 2.09 7.74
CA ARG A 178 4.72 3.25 8.52
C ARG A 178 4.33 4.43 7.62
N LEU A 179 5.14 4.70 6.60
CA LEU A 179 4.87 5.75 5.62
C LEU A 179 3.61 5.46 4.80
N THR A 180 3.35 4.19 4.44
CA THR A 180 2.10 3.79 3.79
C THR A 180 0.88 4.19 4.62
N ALA A 181 0.93 3.94 5.94
CA ALA A 181 -0.14 4.34 6.84
C ALA A 181 -0.28 5.87 6.95
N LEU A 182 0.82 6.62 6.96
CA LEU A 182 0.80 8.08 7.00
C LEU A 182 0.27 8.68 5.70
N ILE A 183 0.74 8.20 4.54
CA ILE A 183 0.38 8.74 3.22
C ILE A 183 -1.06 8.40 2.85
N PHE A 184 -1.52 7.18 3.11
CA PHE A 184 -2.84 6.69 2.71
C PHE A 184 -3.87 6.64 3.84
N GLY A 185 -3.50 7.13 5.03
CA GLY A 185 -4.39 7.15 6.19
C GLY A 185 -4.75 5.76 6.71
N ILE A 186 -5.96 5.64 7.26
CA ILE A 186 -6.43 4.42 7.94
C ILE A 186 -6.40 3.17 7.06
N ASP A 187 -6.53 3.37 5.76
CA ASP A 187 -6.47 2.30 4.77
C ASP A 187 -5.03 1.82 4.48
N GLY A 188 -4.02 2.55 4.93
CA GLY A 188 -2.61 2.17 4.85
C GLY A 188 -2.12 1.31 6.01
N PHE A 189 -2.98 0.99 6.99
CA PHE A 189 -2.63 0.07 8.07
C PHE A 189 -2.80 -1.39 7.66
N GLU A 190 -1.76 -2.18 7.85
CA GLU A 190 -1.83 -3.64 7.83
C GLU A 190 -2.56 -4.07 9.12
N ARG A 191 -3.72 -4.71 9.01
CA ARG A 191 -4.44 -5.33 10.13
C ARG A 191 -4.14 -6.80 10.21
#